data_14d5d47eb85311d2cdbcb9668dca4c19
#
_entry.id   14d5d47eb85311d2cdbcb9668dca4c19
#
_cell.length_a   1.000
_cell.length_b   1.000
_cell.length_c   1.000
_cell.angle_alpha   90.00
_cell.angle_beta   90.00
_cell.angle_gamma   90.00
#
_symmetry.space_group_name_H-M   'P 1'
#
loop_
_entity.id
_entity.type
_entity.pdbx_description
1 polymer ?
#
loop_
_entity_poly.entity_id
_entity_poly.type
_entity_poly.pdbx_seq_one_letter_code
_entity_poly.pdbx_strand_id
1 'polypeptide(L)'
;LCDSKKVEILEVKDSFLYTRVDQYNLRYSLDDDAVFCSCDFFQKKKYCVHLAALEYFLKNDTAGKDLLEKMEEKESSSQETQKLVSFGSLFLDKILPDKSGQQICYELSATGQEDTYTGQFLWSLRISRLPDERSYVVRDILSFLRTLDKGGHYQIGKSYYEPIRIENFDEASQDLLEFLRGLAADYKGQDSSLVFPNAGRHLYFPASLFEEGVTRLMNLTSFRLEYSFYDYSEVFFQDLHEEAEIYQFEVQERENYFELLISEKNYKILYGGQFIFHNQTFYQLTAQQTKLIKALQELPIEQERVKRLQFDVSEQSKLAVSLVEFKKIGRVTAPERLLIHDFTVD
;
A
#
# COMPACT_ATOMS: atom_id res chain seq x y z
N LEU A 1 -15.36 27.16 0.06
CA LEU A 1 -15.19 26.73 1.48
C LEU A 1 -13.75 26.92 1.96
N CYS A 2 -12.72 26.84 1.06
CA CYS A 2 -11.32 27.04 1.45
C CYS A 2 -10.95 28.53 1.61
N ASP A 3 -11.59 29.44 0.89
CA ASP A 3 -11.29 30.88 0.89
C ASP A 3 -11.63 31.64 2.21
N SER A 4 -12.36 30.97 3.11
CA SER A 4 -12.77 31.58 4.38
C SER A 4 -11.88 31.20 5.57
N LYS A 5 -10.94 30.26 5.40
CA LYS A 5 -10.10 29.79 6.49
C LYS A 5 -8.79 30.54 6.55
N LYS A 6 -8.51 31.16 7.68
CA LYS A 6 -7.27 31.89 7.91
C LYS A 6 -6.16 30.91 8.23
N VAL A 7 -5.14 30.88 7.36
CA VAL A 7 -3.90 30.12 7.59
C VAL A 7 -2.88 31.07 8.23
N GLU A 8 -2.39 30.72 9.40
CA GLU A 8 -1.35 31.43 10.12
C GLU A 8 -0.11 30.56 10.21
N ILE A 9 1.02 31.09 9.70
CA ILE A 9 2.32 30.43 9.76
C ILE A 9 2.92 30.71 11.14
N LEU A 10 3.23 29.68 11.88
CA LEU A 10 3.81 29.79 13.23
C LEU A 10 5.33 29.70 13.17
N GLU A 11 5.87 28.66 12.53
CA GLU A 11 7.30 28.39 12.48
C GLU A 11 7.64 27.45 11.31
N VAL A 12 8.87 27.59 10.79
CA VAL A 12 9.49 26.60 9.88
C VAL A 12 10.74 26.07 10.55
N LYS A 13 10.72 24.82 10.97
CA LYS A 13 11.81 24.19 11.71
C LYS A 13 12.01 22.74 11.28
N ASP A 14 13.28 22.32 11.09
CA ASP A 14 13.68 20.96 10.78
C ASP A 14 12.88 20.32 9.62
N SER A 15 12.70 21.07 8.49
CA SER A 15 11.91 20.69 7.32
C SER A 15 10.41 20.54 7.58
N PHE A 16 9.93 20.95 8.75
CA PHE A 16 8.51 21.02 9.06
C PHE A 16 7.98 22.44 9.07
N LEU A 17 6.81 22.59 8.47
CA LEU A 17 6.01 23.81 8.55
C LEU A 17 4.95 23.65 9.64
N TYR A 18 5.06 24.47 10.69
CA TYR A 18 4.06 24.55 11.74
C TYR A 18 3.11 25.68 11.44
N THR A 19 1.82 25.36 11.35
CA THR A 19 0.78 26.33 11.01
C THR A 19 -0.42 26.17 11.92
N ARG A 20 -1.23 27.22 11.94
CA ARG A 20 -2.55 27.21 12.56
C ARG A 20 -3.59 27.53 11.50
N VAL A 21 -4.61 26.69 11.39
CA VAL A 21 -5.78 26.93 10.54
C VAL A 21 -7.00 26.96 11.44
N ASP A 22 -7.66 28.11 11.53
CA ASP A 22 -8.66 28.43 12.53
C ASP A 22 -8.08 28.27 13.97
N GLN A 23 -8.60 27.30 14.73
CA GLN A 23 -8.11 26.98 16.08
C GLN A 23 -7.22 25.73 16.16
N TYR A 24 -6.93 25.10 15.02
CA TYR A 24 -6.23 23.83 14.97
C TYR A 24 -4.79 23.99 14.51
N ASN A 25 -3.87 23.32 15.20
CA ASN A 25 -2.47 23.31 14.85
C ASN A 25 -2.20 22.20 13.83
N LEU A 26 -1.42 22.53 12.79
CA LEU A 26 -1.00 21.62 11.75
C LEU A 26 0.52 21.56 11.71
N ARG A 27 1.03 20.39 11.35
CA ARG A 27 2.42 20.16 10.98
C ARG A 27 2.46 19.55 9.59
N TYR A 28 3.19 20.17 8.69
CA TYR A 28 3.34 19.75 7.30
C TYR A 28 4.82 19.54 7.00
N SER A 29 5.19 18.44 6.36
CA SER A 29 6.54 18.15 5.91
C SER A 29 6.57 18.07 4.40
N LEU A 30 7.62 18.65 3.78
CA LEU A 30 7.91 18.45 2.37
C LEU A 30 8.57 17.09 2.11
N ASP A 31 9.29 16.59 3.11
CA ASP A 31 10.16 15.43 2.98
C ASP A 31 9.44 14.07 3.12
N ASP A 32 8.44 13.97 4.01
CA ASP A 32 7.94 12.69 4.48
C ASP A 32 6.44 12.45 4.24
N ASP A 33 5.71 13.35 3.55
CA ASP A 33 4.25 13.40 3.58
C ASP A 33 3.67 13.30 5.02
N ALA A 34 4.52 13.55 6.02
CA ALA A 34 4.14 13.50 7.42
C ALA A 34 3.32 14.75 7.75
N VAL A 35 2.04 14.62 7.51
CA VAL A 35 1.08 15.67 7.80
C VAL A 35 0.34 15.34 9.09
N PHE A 36 0.13 16.35 9.91
CA PHE A 36 -0.65 16.23 11.14
C PHE A 36 -1.58 17.43 11.29
N CYS A 37 -2.80 17.17 11.76
CA CYS A 37 -3.74 18.18 12.21
C CYS A 37 -4.33 17.78 13.56
N SER A 38 -4.44 18.74 14.49
CA SER A 38 -4.95 18.48 15.83
C SER A 38 -6.48 18.29 15.90
N CYS A 39 -7.21 18.33 14.78
CA CYS A 39 -8.66 18.15 14.79
C CYS A 39 -9.08 16.68 14.87
N ASP A 40 -10.21 16.42 15.52
CA ASP A 40 -10.77 15.06 15.69
C ASP A 40 -11.06 14.34 14.36
N PHE A 41 -11.39 15.10 13.31
CA PHE A 41 -11.68 14.54 12.02
C PHE A 41 -10.41 13.98 11.35
N PHE A 42 -9.28 14.69 11.46
CA PHE A 42 -7.98 14.22 10.96
C PHE A 42 -7.52 12.95 11.69
N GLN A 43 -7.74 12.88 13.01
CA GLN A 43 -7.38 11.68 13.78
C GLN A 43 -8.10 10.43 13.26
N LYS A 44 -9.36 10.59 12.81
CA LYS A 44 -10.21 9.49 12.31
C LYS A 44 -9.98 9.17 10.82
N LYS A 45 -9.77 10.20 10.00
CA LYS A 45 -9.77 10.07 8.52
C LYS A 45 -8.41 10.35 7.87
N LYS A 46 -7.41 10.78 8.65
CA LYS A 46 -6.06 11.16 8.17
C LYS A 46 -6.04 12.29 7.12
N TYR A 47 -7.18 12.93 6.85
CA TYR A 47 -7.35 14.10 6.02
C TYR A 47 -8.51 14.96 6.55
N CYS A 48 -8.41 16.27 6.45
CA CYS A 48 -9.44 17.17 6.96
C CYS A 48 -9.48 18.49 6.18
N VAL A 49 -10.53 19.27 6.39
CA VAL A 49 -10.71 20.58 5.75
C VAL A 49 -9.63 21.61 6.11
N HIS A 50 -8.96 21.45 7.26
CA HIS A 50 -7.86 22.32 7.68
C HIS A 50 -6.59 22.01 6.87
N LEU A 51 -6.32 20.73 6.64
CA LEU A 51 -5.22 20.31 5.77
C LEU A 51 -5.46 20.76 4.32
N ALA A 52 -6.67 20.56 3.79
CA ALA A 52 -7.04 21.04 2.46
C ALA A 52 -6.88 22.56 2.33
N ALA A 53 -7.20 23.32 3.37
CA ALA A 53 -7.01 24.77 3.38
C ALA A 53 -5.53 25.16 3.39
N LEU A 54 -4.68 24.45 4.12
CA LEU A 54 -3.23 24.65 4.11
C LEU A 54 -2.64 24.33 2.73
N GLU A 55 -2.99 23.18 2.14
CA GLU A 55 -2.52 22.81 0.80
C GLU A 55 -2.97 23.80 -0.27
N TYR A 56 -4.22 24.27 -0.18
CA TYR A 56 -4.71 25.32 -1.08
C TYR A 56 -3.93 26.62 -0.94
N PHE A 57 -3.65 27.06 0.29
CA PHE A 57 -2.83 28.24 0.57
C PHE A 57 -1.42 28.09 -0.01
N LEU A 58 -0.76 26.97 0.24
CA LEU A 58 0.59 26.70 -0.26
C LEU A 58 0.65 26.70 -1.79
N LYS A 59 -0.38 26.22 -2.48
CA LYS A 59 -0.41 26.12 -3.95
C LYS A 59 -0.87 27.39 -4.66
N ASN A 60 -1.75 28.17 -4.05
CA ASN A 60 -2.45 29.25 -4.75
C ASN A 60 -2.14 30.66 -4.22
N ASP A 61 -1.78 30.79 -2.96
CA ASP A 61 -1.41 32.09 -2.37
C ASP A 61 0.05 32.44 -2.64
N THR A 62 0.34 33.72 -2.89
CA THR A 62 1.70 34.19 -3.19
C THR A 62 2.64 33.92 -2.01
N ALA A 63 2.19 34.21 -0.79
CA ALA A 63 2.97 33.97 0.42
C ALA A 63 3.19 32.47 0.68
N GLY A 64 2.23 31.61 0.31
CA GLY A 64 2.34 30.16 0.39
C GLY A 64 3.38 29.61 -0.58
N LYS A 65 3.38 30.11 -1.83
CA LYS A 65 4.36 29.74 -2.86
C LYS A 65 5.77 30.17 -2.49
N ASP A 66 5.95 31.41 -2.07
CA ASP A 66 7.24 31.93 -1.60
C ASP A 66 7.79 31.14 -0.42
N LEU A 67 6.90 30.63 0.42
CA LEU A 67 7.28 29.80 1.56
C LEU A 67 7.74 28.41 1.11
N LEU A 68 7.03 27.77 0.20
CA LEU A 68 7.44 26.48 -0.38
C LEU A 68 8.79 26.59 -1.07
N GLU A 69 8.97 27.61 -1.93
CA GLU A 69 10.22 27.86 -2.64
C GLU A 69 11.40 28.04 -1.68
N LYS A 70 11.23 28.83 -0.61
CA LYS A 70 12.25 28.98 0.44
C LYS A 70 12.56 27.70 1.20
N MET A 71 11.57 26.85 1.43
CA MET A 71 11.77 25.56 2.07
C MET A 71 12.55 24.62 1.14
N GLU A 72 12.20 24.56 -0.15
CA GLU A 72 12.88 23.77 -1.18
C GLU A 72 14.33 24.25 -1.42
N GLU A 73 14.57 25.56 -1.50
CA GLU A 73 15.91 26.15 -1.63
C GLU A 73 16.80 25.83 -0.43
N LYS A 74 16.26 25.94 0.79
CA LYS A 74 16.98 25.63 2.02
C LYS A 74 17.33 24.14 2.12
N GLU A 75 16.45 23.28 1.60
CA GLU A 75 16.69 21.86 1.53
C GLU A 75 17.76 21.52 0.48
N SER A 76 17.66 22.11 -0.72
CA SER A 76 18.62 21.92 -1.81
C SER A 76 20.03 22.36 -1.39
N SER A 77 20.18 23.53 -0.78
CA SER A 77 21.47 24.06 -0.31
C SER A 77 22.06 23.21 0.81
N SER A 78 21.23 22.68 1.71
CA SER A 78 21.66 21.74 2.76
C SER A 78 22.16 20.43 2.16
N GLN A 79 21.46 19.89 1.16
CA GLN A 79 21.85 18.65 0.46
C GLN A 79 23.15 18.82 -0.32
N GLU A 80 23.35 19.94 -1.03
CA GLU A 80 24.60 20.25 -1.75
C GLU A 80 25.78 20.37 -0.80
N THR A 81 25.63 21.07 0.33
CA THR A 81 26.68 21.20 1.35
C THR A 81 27.04 19.85 1.93
N GLN A 82 26.05 19.00 2.24
CA GLN A 82 26.29 17.66 2.74
C GLN A 82 26.98 16.76 1.71
N LYS A 83 26.61 16.88 0.42
CA LYS A 83 27.31 16.17 -0.67
C LYS A 83 28.76 16.58 -0.74
N LEU A 84 29.06 17.88 -0.68
CA LEU A 84 30.45 18.39 -0.72
C LEU A 84 31.26 17.92 0.48
N VAL A 85 30.67 17.92 1.68
CA VAL A 85 31.32 17.37 2.91
C VAL A 85 31.56 15.86 2.75
N SER A 86 30.59 15.12 2.23
CA SER A 86 30.74 13.68 1.97
C SER A 86 31.80 13.39 0.91
N PHE A 87 31.89 14.19 -0.16
CA PHE A 87 32.96 14.09 -1.15
C PHE A 87 34.32 14.36 -0.56
N GLY A 88 34.43 15.34 0.35
CA GLY A 88 35.66 15.62 1.09
C GLY A 88 36.13 14.43 1.93
N SER A 89 35.21 13.81 2.67
CA SER A 89 35.49 12.60 3.44
C SER A 89 35.93 11.44 2.54
N LEU A 90 35.21 11.20 1.44
CA LEU A 90 35.57 10.14 0.48
C LEU A 90 36.93 10.37 -0.20
N PHE A 91 37.32 11.63 -0.43
CA PHE A 91 38.64 11.94 -0.94
C PHE A 91 39.72 11.60 0.11
N LEU A 92 39.48 11.93 1.37
CA LEU A 92 40.41 11.55 2.47
C LEU A 92 40.50 10.04 2.65
N ASP A 93 39.38 9.32 2.54
CA ASP A 93 39.36 7.85 2.66
C ASP A 93 40.16 7.18 1.51
N LYS A 94 40.18 7.79 0.30
CA LYS A 94 40.98 7.28 -0.84
C LYS A 94 42.49 7.46 -0.66
N ILE A 95 42.92 8.47 0.07
CA ILE A 95 44.36 8.77 0.29
C ILE A 95 44.88 8.25 1.60
N LEU A 96 44.01 7.94 2.57
CA LEU A 96 44.41 7.30 3.83
C LEU A 96 44.38 5.78 3.67
N PRO A 97 45.40 5.04 4.17
CA PRO A 97 45.32 3.59 4.13
C PRO A 97 44.12 3.09 4.92
N ASP A 98 43.40 2.16 4.30
CA ASP A 98 42.17 1.56 4.81
C ASP A 98 42.32 1.09 6.25
N LYS A 99 41.74 1.82 7.19
CA LYS A 99 41.81 1.49 8.64
C LYS A 99 40.62 0.67 9.14
N SER A 100 39.63 0.39 8.28
CA SER A 100 38.47 -0.37 8.71
C SER A 100 38.09 -1.46 7.69
N GLY A 101 38.51 -2.68 8.01
CA GLY A 101 37.98 -3.88 7.38
C GLY A 101 36.53 -4.16 7.80
N GLN A 102 35.75 -3.15 8.19
CA GLN A 102 34.33 -3.29 8.41
C GLN A 102 33.61 -3.15 7.06
N GLN A 103 33.20 -4.28 6.53
CA GLN A 103 32.31 -4.32 5.39
C GLN A 103 31.00 -3.66 5.80
N ILE A 104 30.66 -2.53 5.16
CA ILE A 104 29.38 -1.86 5.38
C ILE A 104 28.29 -2.76 4.81
N CYS A 105 27.32 -3.10 5.63
CA CYS A 105 26.17 -3.91 5.26
C CYS A 105 24.89 -3.06 5.29
N TYR A 106 23.98 -3.36 4.39
CA TYR A 106 22.67 -2.72 4.30
C TYR A 106 21.56 -3.75 4.36
N GLU A 107 20.43 -3.31 4.87
CA GLU A 107 19.17 -4.07 4.86
C GLU A 107 18.06 -3.22 4.30
N LEU A 108 17.13 -3.86 3.60
CA LEU A 108 15.88 -3.25 3.19
C LEU A 108 14.74 -3.64 4.12
N SER A 109 13.79 -2.75 4.25
CA SER A 109 12.49 -3.00 4.87
C SER A 109 11.38 -2.46 3.98
N ALA A 110 10.18 -3.01 4.12
CA ALA A 110 9.03 -2.64 3.31
C ALA A 110 7.83 -2.28 4.16
N THR A 111 7.11 -1.24 3.73
CA THR A 111 5.81 -0.88 4.29
C THR A 111 4.80 -0.77 3.16
N GLY A 112 3.73 -1.57 3.25
CA GLY A 112 2.58 -1.53 2.36
C GLY A 112 1.46 -0.69 2.95
N GLN A 113 0.78 0.08 2.11
CA GLN A 113 -0.39 0.85 2.52
C GLN A 113 -1.40 0.93 1.37
N GLU A 114 -2.65 1.14 1.71
CA GLU A 114 -3.70 1.35 0.72
C GLU A 114 -3.53 2.70 0.03
N ASP A 115 -3.47 2.68 -1.30
CA ASP A 115 -3.62 3.88 -2.11
C ASP A 115 -5.10 4.29 -2.19
N THR A 116 -5.41 5.47 -1.71
CA THR A 116 -6.78 5.99 -1.65
C THR A 116 -7.42 6.24 -3.02
N TYR A 117 -6.61 6.38 -4.09
CA TYR A 117 -7.10 6.65 -5.43
C TYR A 117 -7.42 5.37 -6.21
N THR A 118 -6.51 4.41 -6.18
CA THR A 118 -6.67 3.15 -6.92
C THR A 118 -7.30 2.06 -6.08
N GLY A 119 -7.30 2.22 -4.75
CA GLY A 119 -7.71 1.20 -3.82
C GLY A 119 -6.79 -0.03 -3.82
N GLN A 120 -5.60 0.05 -4.42
CA GLN A 120 -4.60 -1.03 -4.41
C GLN A 120 -3.61 -0.83 -3.27
N PHE A 121 -2.79 -1.84 -2.99
CA PHE A 121 -1.66 -1.67 -2.08
C PHE A 121 -0.43 -1.16 -2.81
N LEU A 122 0.16 -0.09 -2.26
CA LEU A 122 1.45 0.44 -2.67
C LEU A 122 2.48 0.15 -1.58
N TRP A 123 3.71 -0.11 -2.01
CA TRP A 123 4.80 -0.47 -1.13
C TRP A 123 5.88 0.60 -1.16
N SER A 124 6.34 1.02 -0.02
CA SER A 124 7.52 1.88 0.13
C SER A 124 8.69 1.08 0.69
N LEU A 125 9.88 1.35 0.19
CA LEU A 125 11.11 0.71 0.64
C LEU A 125 11.89 1.67 1.54
N ARG A 126 12.56 1.11 2.54
CA ARG A 126 13.49 1.83 3.39
C ARG A 126 14.81 1.07 3.42
N ILE A 127 15.91 1.80 3.54
CA ILE A 127 17.28 1.26 3.66
C ILE A 127 17.79 1.55 5.05
N SER A 128 18.38 0.56 5.69
CA SER A 128 19.12 0.67 6.96
C SER A 128 20.60 0.37 6.71
N ARG A 129 21.47 1.18 7.29
CA ARG A 129 22.92 0.96 7.30
C ARG A 129 23.30 0.30 8.61
N LEU A 130 23.86 -0.89 8.56
CA LEU A 130 24.27 -1.61 9.76
C LEU A 130 25.65 -1.12 10.27
N PRO A 131 25.86 -1.03 11.58
CA PRO A 131 24.95 -1.43 12.68
C PRO A 131 23.97 -0.33 13.14
N ASP A 132 23.75 0.73 12.36
CA ASP A 132 22.84 1.81 12.75
C ASP A 132 21.39 1.29 12.78
N GLU A 133 20.63 1.64 13.81
CA GLU A 133 19.22 1.27 13.94
C GLU A 133 18.27 2.15 13.08
N ARG A 134 18.81 3.15 12.38
CA ARG A 134 18.01 4.11 11.61
C ARG A 134 17.75 3.61 10.21
N SER A 135 16.48 3.62 9.83
CA SER A 135 16.06 3.32 8.46
C SER A 135 15.62 4.60 7.71
N TYR A 136 15.93 4.69 6.43
CA TYR A 136 15.68 5.85 5.57
C TYR A 136 14.87 5.46 4.35
N VAL A 137 13.91 6.28 3.96
CA VAL A 137 13.05 6.01 2.80
C VAL A 137 13.86 6.05 1.49
N VAL A 138 13.66 5.06 0.65
CA VAL A 138 14.14 5.07 -0.74
C VAL A 138 13.18 5.93 -1.56
N ARG A 139 13.58 7.18 -1.85
CA ARG A 139 12.69 8.18 -2.46
C ARG A 139 12.37 7.92 -3.94
N ASP A 140 13.30 7.32 -4.65
CA ASP A 140 13.18 6.96 -6.06
C ASP A 140 13.83 5.60 -6.27
N ILE A 141 12.99 4.56 -6.36
CA ILE A 141 13.43 3.17 -6.49
C ILE A 141 14.20 2.97 -7.81
N LEU A 142 13.75 3.59 -8.91
CA LEU A 142 14.43 3.45 -10.19
C LEU A 142 15.82 4.08 -10.19
N SER A 143 15.95 5.26 -9.58
CA SER A 143 17.24 5.92 -9.43
C SER A 143 18.16 5.13 -8.50
N PHE A 144 17.62 4.55 -7.44
CA PHE A 144 18.32 3.68 -6.51
C PHE A 144 18.87 2.43 -7.21
N LEU A 145 18.03 1.70 -7.98
CA LEU A 145 18.46 0.54 -8.76
C LEU A 145 19.56 0.87 -9.77
N ARG A 146 19.42 1.99 -10.51
CA ARG A 146 20.45 2.47 -11.44
C ARG A 146 21.77 2.80 -10.76
N THR A 147 21.70 3.30 -9.53
CA THR A 147 22.91 3.61 -8.74
C THR A 147 23.61 2.34 -8.29
N LEU A 148 22.85 1.34 -7.84
CA LEU A 148 23.37 0.01 -7.51
C LEU A 148 24.08 -0.64 -8.72
N ASP A 149 23.47 -0.59 -9.91
CA ASP A 149 24.03 -1.16 -11.15
C ASP A 149 25.40 -0.58 -11.50
N LYS A 150 25.60 0.70 -11.20
CA LYS A 150 26.84 1.43 -11.49
C LYS A 150 27.86 1.35 -10.37
N GLY A 151 27.50 0.79 -9.20
CA GLY A 151 28.30 0.90 -7.99
C GLY A 151 28.53 2.36 -7.61
N GLY A 152 27.52 3.21 -7.85
CA GLY A 152 27.58 4.64 -7.63
C GLY A 152 27.34 5.03 -6.17
N HIS A 153 27.50 6.32 -5.89
CA HIS A 153 27.19 6.88 -4.57
C HIS A 153 25.71 7.18 -4.43
N TYR A 154 25.15 6.77 -3.31
CA TYR A 154 23.75 7.00 -2.98
C TYR A 154 23.62 7.78 -1.66
N GLN A 155 22.68 8.71 -1.61
CA GLN A 155 22.38 9.49 -0.41
C GLN A 155 21.42 8.71 0.49
N ILE A 156 21.92 8.23 1.63
CA ILE A 156 21.12 7.54 2.66
C ILE A 156 20.80 8.55 3.76
N GLY A 157 19.55 8.98 3.80
CA GLY A 157 19.14 10.06 4.71
C GLY A 157 19.91 11.36 4.48
N LYS A 158 20.19 12.09 5.56
CA LYS A 158 20.98 13.34 5.51
C LYS A 158 22.48 13.12 5.83
N SER A 159 22.83 11.95 6.34
CA SER A 159 24.13 11.71 6.99
C SER A 159 25.13 10.92 6.14
N TYR A 160 24.67 10.12 5.22
CA TYR A 160 25.54 9.19 4.49
C TYR A 160 25.43 9.40 2.98
N TYR A 161 26.57 9.61 2.32
CA TYR A 161 26.69 9.63 0.87
C TYR A 161 27.85 8.70 0.48
N GLU A 162 27.55 7.46 0.23
CA GLU A 162 28.55 6.40 0.10
C GLU A 162 28.26 5.47 -1.09
N PRO A 163 29.28 4.77 -1.60
CA PRO A 163 29.10 3.85 -2.70
C PRO A 163 28.26 2.67 -2.23
N ILE A 164 27.23 2.34 -3.01
CA ILE A 164 26.38 1.19 -2.75
C ILE A 164 26.52 0.17 -3.88
N ARG A 165 26.50 -1.09 -3.51
CA ARG A 165 26.49 -2.23 -4.43
C ARG A 165 25.58 -3.30 -3.88
N ILE A 166 25.03 -4.15 -4.75
CA ILE A 166 24.10 -5.20 -4.35
C ILE A 166 24.73 -6.17 -3.35
N GLU A 167 26.03 -6.45 -3.50
CA GLU A 167 26.79 -7.35 -2.61
C GLU A 167 26.95 -6.82 -1.18
N ASN A 168 26.62 -5.55 -0.95
CA ASN A 168 26.63 -4.95 0.39
C ASN A 168 25.32 -5.16 1.17
N PHE A 169 24.31 -5.76 0.54
CA PHE A 169 23.01 -6.03 1.15
C PHE A 169 22.95 -7.45 1.71
N ASP A 170 22.07 -7.67 2.68
CA ASP A 170 21.70 -9.00 3.14
C ASP A 170 21.02 -9.82 2.02
N GLU A 171 20.97 -11.14 2.16
CA GLU A 171 20.51 -12.08 1.12
C GLU A 171 19.07 -11.79 0.69
N ALA A 172 18.16 -11.51 1.63
CA ALA A 172 16.76 -11.21 1.33
C ALA A 172 16.61 -9.90 0.55
N SER A 173 17.39 -8.87 0.92
CA SER A 173 17.42 -7.61 0.19
C SER A 173 18.01 -7.77 -1.21
N GLN A 174 19.05 -8.58 -1.37
CA GLN A 174 19.64 -8.89 -2.69
C GLN A 174 18.62 -9.56 -3.61
N ASP A 175 17.90 -10.58 -3.11
CA ASP A 175 16.86 -11.28 -3.87
C ASP A 175 15.74 -10.32 -4.33
N LEU A 176 15.26 -9.45 -3.44
CA LEU A 176 14.29 -8.42 -3.81
C LEU A 176 14.85 -7.46 -4.86
N LEU A 177 16.09 -6.98 -4.69
CA LEU A 177 16.71 -6.02 -5.61
C LEU A 177 16.88 -6.60 -7.00
N GLU A 178 17.26 -7.88 -7.13
CA GLU A 178 17.35 -8.57 -8.41
C GLU A 178 15.98 -8.70 -9.07
N PHE A 179 14.97 -9.05 -8.31
CA PHE A 179 13.59 -9.10 -8.82
C PHE A 179 13.12 -7.72 -9.30
N LEU A 180 13.37 -6.66 -8.55
CA LEU A 180 13.01 -5.29 -8.95
C LEU A 180 13.78 -4.79 -10.18
N ARG A 181 15.03 -5.24 -10.39
CA ARG A 181 15.80 -4.98 -11.61
C ARG A 181 15.14 -5.62 -12.83
N GLY A 182 14.68 -6.87 -12.70
CA GLY A 182 13.90 -7.55 -13.73
C GLY A 182 12.64 -6.77 -14.07
N LEU A 183 11.88 -6.41 -13.04
CA LEU A 183 10.66 -5.63 -13.18
C LEU A 183 10.90 -4.26 -13.85
N ALA A 184 11.96 -3.55 -13.47
CA ALA A 184 12.35 -2.28 -14.09
C ALA A 184 12.83 -2.44 -15.54
N ALA A 185 13.36 -3.61 -15.90
CA ALA A 185 13.75 -3.91 -17.28
C ALA A 185 12.55 -4.20 -18.18
N ASP A 186 11.52 -4.85 -17.65
CA ASP A 186 10.29 -5.20 -18.38
C ASP A 186 9.41 -3.96 -18.62
N TYR A 187 9.35 -3.06 -17.63
CA TYR A 187 8.55 -1.83 -17.66
C TYR A 187 9.41 -0.59 -17.89
N LYS A 188 9.79 -0.32 -19.15
CA LYS A 188 10.65 0.81 -19.54
C LYS A 188 9.83 2.04 -19.99
N GLY A 189 10.43 3.22 -19.86
CA GLY A 189 9.85 4.46 -20.36
C GLY A 189 8.60 4.91 -19.57
N GLN A 190 7.52 5.23 -20.27
CA GLN A 190 6.26 5.66 -19.65
C GLN A 190 5.59 4.54 -18.84
N ASP A 191 5.81 3.30 -19.20
CA ASP A 191 5.22 2.15 -18.50
C ASP A 191 5.83 1.94 -17.10
N SER A 192 7.02 2.49 -16.85
CA SER A 192 7.66 2.40 -15.53
C SER A 192 6.82 3.03 -14.42
N SER A 193 5.99 4.03 -14.71
CA SER A 193 5.09 4.65 -13.74
C SER A 193 3.95 3.73 -13.28
N LEU A 194 3.65 2.66 -14.03
CA LEU A 194 2.67 1.65 -13.65
C LEU A 194 3.15 0.78 -12.49
N VAL A 195 4.47 0.57 -12.40
CA VAL A 195 5.10 -0.28 -11.39
C VAL A 195 5.80 0.55 -10.32
N PHE A 196 6.31 1.72 -10.69
CA PHE A 196 6.96 2.67 -9.79
C PHE A 196 6.21 4.00 -9.77
N PRO A 197 4.99 4.04 -9.20
CA PRO A 197 4.18 5.25 -9.16
C PRO A 197 4.80 6.33 -8.24
N ASN A 198 4.20 7.52 -8.27
CA ASN A 198 4.60 8.66 -7.44
C ASN A 198 6.08 9.04 -7.62
N ALA A 199 6.49 9.22 -8.89
CA ALA A 199 7.87 9.53 -9.28
C ALA A 199 8.90 8.48 -8.77
N GLY A 200 8.50 7.21 -8.72
CA GLY A 200 9.38 6.11 -8.30
C GLY A 200 9.46 5.90 -6.78
N ARG A 201 8.69 6.63 -6.00
CA ARG A 201 8.69 6.54 -4.53
C ARG A 201 8.05 5.27 -4.02
N HIS A 202 7.06 4.76 -4.75
CA HIS A 202 6.35 3.56 -4.40
C HIS A 202 6.56 2.45 -5.42
N LEU A 203 6.30 1.25 -4.99
CA LEU A 203 6.31 0.04 -5.79
C LEU A 203 4.88 -0.51 -5.85
N TYR A 204 4.44 -0.87 -7.03
CA TYR A 204 3.19 -1.55 -7.29
C TYR A 204 3.49 -2.83 -8.09
N PHE A 205 3.00 -3.96 -7.63
CA PHE A 205 3.15 -5.21 -8.37
C PHE A 205 1.96 -5.42 -9.32
N PRO A 206 2.19 -5.77 -10.58
CA PRO A 206 1.13 -6.29 -11.45
C PRO A 206 0.49 -7.54 -10.85
N ALA A 207 -0.78 -7.80 -11.17
CA ALA A 207 -1.51 -8.93 -10.62
C ALA A 207 -0.78 -10.30 -10.78
N SER A 208 -0.11 -10.50 -11.92
CA SER A 208 0.65 -11.73 -12.21
C SER A 208 1.91 -11.92 -11.36
N LEU A 209 2.42 -10.85 -10.75
CA LEU A 209 3.63 -10.85 -9.92
C LEU A 209 3.33 -10.46 -8.47
N PHE A 210 2.05 -10.33 -8.12
CA PHE A 210 1.65 -9.81 -6.81
C PHE A 210 2.07 -10.74 -5.67
N GLU A 211 1.74 -12.01 -5.75
CA GLU A 211 2.11 -13.01 -4.74
C GLU A 211 3.64 -13.13 -4.61
N GLU A 212 4.33 -13.30 -5.74
CA GLU A 212 5.79 -13.39 -5.76
C GLU A 212 6.45 -12.15 -5.17
N GLY A 213 6.00 -10.96 -5.59
CA GLY A 213 6.54 -9.69 -5.11
C GLY A 213 6.33 -9.47 -3.62
N VAL A 214 5.12 -9.72 -3.11
CA VAL A 214 4.82 -9.57 -1.69
C VAL A 214 5.56 -10.61 -0.84
N THR A 215 5.71 -11.85 -1.32
CA THR A 215 6.49 -12.88 -0.64
C THR A 215 7.94 -12.45 -0.46
N ARG A 216 8.57 -11.82 -1.47
CA ARG A 216 9.92 -11.27 -1.35
C ARG A 216 10.00 -10.11 -0.35
N LEU A 217 8.97 -9.25 -0.32
CA LEU A 217 8.91 -8.19 0.69
C LEU A 217 8.79 -8.75 2.11
N MET A 218 8.04 -9.83 2.32
CA MET A 218 7.92 -10.50 3.62
C MET A 218 9.21 -11.12 4.12
N ASN A 219 10.10 -11.52 3.21
CA ASN A 219 11.41 -12.08 3.56
C ASN A 219 12.41 -11.03 4.09
N LEU A 220 12.12 -9.73 3.91
CA LEU A 220 12.96 -8.66 4.43
C LEU A 220 12.97 -8.66 5.96
N THR A 221 14.02 -8.10 6.55
CA THR A 221 14.20 -7.97 8.01
C THR A 221 12.99 -7.33 8.71
N SER A 222 12.31 -6.40 8.01
CA SER A 222 11.07 -5.79 8.50
C SER A 222 10.10 -5.63 7.35
N PHE A 223 8.95 -6.26 7.49
CA PHE A 223 7.79 -6.15 6.61
C PHE A 223 6.60 -5.65 7.42
N ARG A 224 5.81 -4.76 6.83
CA ARG A 224 4.59 -4.24 7.45
C ARG A 224 3.56 -3.90 6.38
N LEU A 225 2.33 -4.36 6.54
CA LEU A 225 1.18 -3.96 5.75
C LEU A 225 0.18 -3.23 6.64
N GLU A 226 -0.06 -1.95 6.36
CA GLU A 226 -1.02 -1.11 7.08
C GLU A 226 -2.36 -1.11 6.35
N TYR A 227 -3.40 -1.66 6.96
CA TYR A 227 -4.74 -1.68 6.39
C TYR A 227 -5.82 -1.64 7.45
N SER A 228 -6.81 -0.76 7.29
CA SER A 228 -8.02 -0.69 8.13
C SER A 228 -7.73 -0.64 9.64
N PHE A 229 -6.74 0.17 10.05
CA PHE A 229 -6.26 0.33 11.44
C PHE A 229 -5.47 -0.85 12.01
N TYR A 230 -5.14 -1.84 11.21
CA TYR A 230 -4.30 -2.97 11.60
C TYR A 230 -2.96 -2.90 10.88
N ASP A 231 -1.94 -3.39 11.58
CA ASP A 231 -0.59 -3.56 11.08
C ASP A 231 -0.30 -5.06 11.03
N TYR A 232 -0.04 -5.57 9.84
CA TYR A 232 0.29 -6.97 9.62
C TYR A 232 1.79 -7.09 9.35
N SER A 233 2.48 -7.89 10.16
CA SER A 233 3.90 -8.23 9.95
C SER A 233 4.10 -9.44 9.03
N GLU A 234 3.03 -10.12 8.69
CA GLU A 234 3.00 -11.28 7.80
C GLU A 234 1.64 -11.32 7.11
N VAL A 235 1.57 -11.83 5.89
CA VAL A 235 0.33 -12.08 5.16
C VAL A 235 0.36 -13.45 4.50
N PHE A 236 -0.80 -14.00 4.17
CA PHE A 236 -0.93 -15.31 3.58
C PHE A 236 -1.55 -15.22 2.19
N PHE A 237 -1.22 -16.17 1.32
CA PHE A 237 -1.83 -16.34 0.01
C PHE A 237 -2.52 -17.68 -0.05
N GLN A 238 -3.77 -17.70 -0.49
CA GLN A 238 -4.60 -18.91 -0.59
C GLN A 238 -5.60 -18.76 -1.74
N ASP A 239 -6.04 -19.88 -2.29
CA ASP A 239 -7.21 -19.89 -3.16
C ASP A 239 -8.48 -19.61 -2.34
N LEU A 240 -9.45 -18.90 -2.92
CA LEU A 240 -10.72 -18.67 -2.22
C LEU A 240 -11.52 -19.99 -2.16
N HIS A 241 -11.91 -20.36 -0.95
CA HIS A 241 -12.71 -21.56 -0.64
C HIS A 241 -13.80 -21.25 0.39
N GLU A 242 -14.72 -22.20 0.61
CA GLU A 242 -15.88 -21.99 1.50
C GLU A 242 -15.51 -21.65 2.95
N GLU A 243 -14.40 -22.22 3.46
CA GLU A 243 -13.93 -21.99 4.84
C GLU A 243 -13.39 -20.57 5.08
N ALA A 244 -13.10 -19.80 4.04
CA ALA A 244 -12.77 -18.38 4.16
C ALA A 244 -13.96 -17.58 4.72
N GLU A 245 -15.19 -18.14 4.56
CA GLU A 245 -16.45 -17.56 5.07
C GLU A 245 -16.61 -16.07 4.76
N ILE A 246 -16.13 -15.62 3.60
CA ILE A 246 -16.26 -14.20 3.18
C ILE A 246 -17.72 -13.86 2.96
N TYR A 247 -18.47 -14.82 2.40
CA TYR A 247 -19.91 -14.74 2.26
C TYR A 247 -20.61 -15.81 3.09
N GLN A 248 -21.81 -15.49 3.55
CA GLN A 248 -22.73 -16.43 4.16
C GLN A 248 -24.07 -16.34 3.42
N PHE A 249 -24.52 -17.48 2.95
CA PHE A 249 -25.76 -17.64 2.22
C PHE A 249 -26.70 -18.50 3.04
N GLU A 250 -27.84 -17.96 3.42
CA GLU A 250 -28.87 -18.69 4.16
C GLU A 250 -30.16 -18.71 3.36
N VAL A 251 -30.64 -19.90 2.99
CA VAL A 251 -31.93 -20.06 2.32
C VAL A 251 -32.97 -20.49 3.32
N GLN A 252 -34.01 -19.68 3.43
CA GLN A 252 -35.18 -19.97 4.25
C GLN A 252 -36.37 -20.33 3.34
N GLU A 253 -37.04 -21.41 3.65
CA GLU A 253 -38.27 -21.79 2.98
C GLU A 253 -39.46 -21.07 3.61
N ARG A 254 -40.30 -20.47 2.76
CA ARG A 254 -41.58 -19.88 3.11
C ARG A 254 -42.71 -20.62 2.41
N GLU A 255 -43.94 -20.33 2.76
CA GLU A 255 -45.11 -21.05 2.20
C GLU A 255 -45.16 -21.05 0.66
N ASN A 256 -44.81 -19.92 0.02
CA ASN A 256 -44.96 -19.75 -1.45
C ASN A 256 -43.65 -19.31 -2.14
N TYR A 257 -42.52 -19.15 -1.43
CA TYR A 257 -41.26 -18.72 -2.01
C TYR A 257 -40.07 -19.15 -1.16
N PHE A 258 -38.89 -19.08 -1.73
CA PHE A 258 -37.62 -19.18 -1.02
C PHE A 258 -37.05 -17.79 -0.78
N GLU A 259 -36.53 -17.54 0.41
CA GLU A 259 -35.84 -16.32 0.75
C GLU A 259 -34.35 -16.64 0.93
N LEU A 260 -33.48 -15.99 0.12
CA LEU A 260 -32.02 -16.06 0.23
C LEU A 260 -31.52 -14.81 0.94
N LEU A 261 -30.90 -15.02 2.08
CA LEU A 261 -30.21 -14.00 2.85
C LEU A 261 -28.72 -14.10 2.56
N ILE A 262 -28.11 -12.98 2.19
CA ILE A 262 -26.70 -12.89 1.85
C ILE A 262 -26.04 -11.90 2.79
N SER A 263 -25.15 -12.35 3.63
CA SER A 263 -24.29 -11.51 4.45
C SER A 263 -22.84 -11.61 4.00
N GLU A 264 -22.09 -10.53 4.15
CA GLU A 264 -20.68 -10.47 3.76
C GLU A 264 -19.82 -9.91 4.90
N LYS A 265 -18.62 -10.47 5.07
CA LYS A 265 -17.59 -9.93 5.95
C LYS A 265 -16.94 -8.72 5.28
N ASN A 266 -16.24 -7.90 6.07
CA ASN A 266 -15.45 -6.80 5.53
C ASN A 266 -14.23 -7.37 4.79
N TYR A 267 -14.13 -7.11 3.50
CA TYR A 267 -13.01 -7.50 2.65
C TYR A 267 -12.67 -6.39 1.66
N LYS A 268 -11.50 -6.49 1.08
CA LYS A 268 -11.03 -5.58 0.05
C LYS A 268 -10.81 -6.31 -1.26
N ILE A 269 -11.34 -5.78 -2.34
CA ILE A 269 -11.11 -6.29 -3.70
C ILE A 269 -9.90 -5.62 -4.29
N LEU A 270 -9.03 -6.42 -4.89
CA LEU A 270 -7.81 -5.99 -5.56
C LEU A 270 -7.79 -6.48 -7.01
N TYR A 271 -7.09 -5.75 -7.89
CA TYR A 271 -6.86 -6.12 -9.29
C TYR A 271 -8.14 -6.42 -10.07
N GLY A 272 -9.20 -5.61 -9.86
CA GLY A 272 -10.47 -5.80 -10.52
C GLY A 272 -11.17 -7.13 -10.19
N GLY A 273 -10.87 -7.72 -9.05
CA GLY A 273 -11.47 -8.93 -8.54
C GLY A 273 -10.63 -10.20 -8.76
N GLN A 274 -9.34 -10.08 -9.02
CA GLN A 274 -8.45 -11.25 -9.07
C GLN A 274 -8.03 -11.70 -7.66
N PHE A 275 -8.02 -10.77 -6.70
CA PHE A 275 -7.73 -11.05 -5.30
C PHE A 275 -8.73 -10.38 -4.38
N ILE A 276 -8.96 -11.02 -3.24
CA ILE A 276 -9.63 -10.43 -2.07
C ILE A 276 -8.66 -10.44 -0.90
N PHE A 277 -8.55 -9.31 -0.20
CA PHE A 277 -7.85 -9.27 1.08
C PHE A 277 -8.86 -9.26 2.23
N HIS A 278 -8.77 -10.26 3.07
CA HIS A 278 -9.56 -10.39 4.27
C HIS A 278 -8.72 -11.04 5.38
N ASN A 279 -8.71 -10.40 6.54
CA ASN A 279 -8.14 -10.95 7.76
C ASN A 279 -6.71 -11.52 7.57
N GLN A 280 -5.78 -10.67 7.08
CA GLN A 280 -4.35 -11.01 6.86
C GLN A 280 -4.09 -11.94 5.66
N THR A 281 -5.13 -12.36 4.93
CA THR A 281 -5.01 -13.30 3.82
C THR A 281 -5.43 -12.68 2.50
N PHE A 282 -4.62 -12.86 1.49
CA PHE A 282 -4.95 -12.59 0.08
C PHE A 282 -5.52 -13.87 -0.53
N TYR A 283 -6.79 -13.85 -0.86
CA TYR A 283 -7.45 -14.94 -1.54
C TYR A 283 -7.43 -14.71 -3.04
N GLN A 284 -6.81 -15.62 -3.78
CA GLN A 284 -6.85 -15.61 -5.24
C GLN A 284 -8.21 -16.14 -5.72
N LEU A 285 -8.78 -15.50 -6.74
CA LEU A 285 -10.08 -15.86 -7.29
C LEU A 285 -9.95 -16.42 -8.69
N THR A 286 -10.75 -17.43 -8.98
CA THR A 286 -11.00 -17.87 -10.35
C THR A 286 -11.87 -16.85 -11.09
N ALA A 287 -11.84 -16.86 -12.41
CA ALA A 287 -12.69 -15.99 -13.24
C ALA A 287 -14.19 -16.14 -12.91
N GLN A 288 -14.63 -17.35 -12.54
CA GLN A 288 -16.00 -17.64 -12.16
C GLN A 288 -16.38 -17.00 -10.82
N GLN A 289 -15.51 -17.14 -9.81
CA GLN A 289 -15.68 -16.50 -8.50
C GLN A 289 -15.69 -14.97 -8.65
N THR A 290 -14.77 -14.40 -9.45
CA THR A 290 -14.75 -12.96 -9.76
C THR A 290 -16.07 -12.49 -10.34
N LYS A 291 -16.63 -13.23 -11.32
CA LYS A 291 -17.91 -12.91 -11.94
C LYS A 291 -19.06 -12.94 -10.92
N LEU A 292 -19.06 -13.95 -10.06
CA LEU A 292 -20.09 -14.13 -9.04
C LEU A 292 -20.03 -12.97 -8.01
N ILE A 293 -18.85 -12.63 -7.52
CA ILE A 293 -18.67 -11.55 -6.55
C ILE A 293 -19.09 -10.21 -7.13
N LYS A 294 -18.76 -9.92 -8.40
CA LYS A 294 -19.23 -8.70 -9.08
C LYS A 294 -20.75 -8.65 -9.16
N ALA A 295 -21.40 -9.75 -9.52
CA ALA A 295 -22.86 -9.83 -9.56
C ALA A 295 -23.49 -9.60 -8.17
N LEU A 296 -22.88 -10.13 -7.10
CA LEU A 296 -23.34 -9.90 -5.73
C LEU A 296 -23.17 -8.44 -5.29
N GLN A 297 -22.11 -7.75 -5.75
CA GLN A 297 -21.89 -6.34 -5.44
C GLN A 297 -22.91 -5.40 -6.10
N GLU A 298 -23.43 -5.79 -7.26
CA GLU A 298 -24.47 -5.04 -7.98
C GLU A 298 -25.85 -5.13 -7.31
N LEU A 299 -26.06 -6.09 -6.40
CA LEU A 299 -27.30 -6.21 -5.66
C LEU A 299 -27.49 -5.03 -4.70
N PRO A 300 -28.71 -4.49 -4.57
CA PRO A 300 -29.01 -3.43 -3.63
C PRO A 300 -28.76 -3.90 -2.19
N ILE A 301 -28.15 -3.03 -1.36
CA ILE A 301 -27.94 -3.30 0.07
C ILE A 301 -29.18 -2.79 0.81
N GLU A 302 -29.81 -3.67 1.57
CA GLU A 302 -30.85 -3.28 2.53
C GLU A 302 -30.24 -2.77 3.84
N GLN A 303 -31.04 -2.14 4.70
CA GLN A 303 -30.58 -1.35 5.87
C GLN A 303 -29.68 -2.08 6.88
N GLU A 304 -29.64 -3.41 6.87
CA GLU A 304 -28.91 -4.23 7.85
C GLU A 304 -27.62 -4.89 7.33
N ARG A 305 -27.04 -4.43 6.22
CA ARG A 305 -25.90 -5.08 5.54
C ARG A 305 -26.18 -6.53 5.09
N VAL A 306 -27.43 -6.94 5.07
CA VAL A 306 -27.89 -8.24 4.57
C VAL A 306 -28.69 -8.00 3.31
N LYS A 307 -28.25 -8.59 2.21
CA LYS A 307 -28.98 -8.57 0.93
C LYS A 307 -30.04 -9.66 0.96
N ARG A 308 -31.25 -9.37 0.53
CA ARG A 308 -32.38 -10.32 0.51
C ARG A 308 -32.89 -10.50 -0.91
N LEU A 309 -33.02 -11.74 -1.33
CA LEU A 309 -33.60 -12.12 -2.62
C LEU A 309 -34.73 -13.12 -2.39
N GLN A 310 -35.80 -13.02 -3.17
CA GLN A 310 -36.92 -13.93 -3.12
C GLN A 310 -37.07 -14.65 -4.46
N PHE A 311 -37.31 -15.96 -4.41
CA PHE A 311 -37.44 -16.82 -5.56
C PHE A 311 -38.75 -17.60 -5.48
N ASP A 312 -39.51 -17.63 -6.56
CA ASP A 312 -40.69 -18.47 -6.64
C ASP A 312 -40.35 -19.95 -6.51
N VAL A 313 -41.28 -20.75 -5.97
CA VAL A 313 -41.09 -22.19 -5.80
C VAL A 313 -40.76 -22.88 -7.12
N SER A 314 -41.25 -22.40 -8.23
CA SER A 314 -40.94 -22.92 -9.57
C SER A 314 -39.45 -22.75 -9.96
N GLU A 315 -38.71 -21.87 -9.31
CA GLU A 315 -37.29 -21.65 -9.54
C GLU A 315 -36.38 -22.52 -8.66
N GLN A 316 -36.94 -23.44 -7.88
CA GLN A 316 -36.21 -24.33 -6.95
C GLN A 316 -34.98 -24.97 -7.59
N SER A 317 -35.08 -25.49 -8.80
CA SER A 317 -33.96 -26.17 -9.48
C SER A 317 -32.84 -25.20 -9.83
N LYS A 318 -33.16 -23.97 -10.27
CA LYS A 318 -32.16 -22.94 -10.56
C LYS A 318 -31.46 -22.49 -9.27
N LEU A 319 -32.22 -22.29 -8.19
CA LEU A 319 -31.68 -21.91 -6.90
C LEU A 319 -30.71 -22.99 -6.38
N ALA A 320 -31.11 -24.27 -6.42
CA ALA A 320 -30.28 -25.38 -6.00
C ALA A 320 -28.93 -25.43 -6.76
N VAL A 321 -28.95 -25.24 -8.09
CA VAL A 321 -27.70 -25.15 -8.89
C VAL A 321 -26.88 -23.93 -8.50
N SER A 322 -27.50 -22.78 -8.24
CA SER A 322 -26.80 -21.58 -7.83
C SER A 322 -26.11 -21.73 -6.47
N LEU A 323 -26.68 -22.51 -5.54
CA LEU A 323 -26.08 -22.78 -4.23
C LEU A 323 -24.74 -23.52 -4.35
N VAL A 324 -24.56 -24.36 -5.37
CA VAL A 324 -23.27 -25.02 -5.66
C VAL A 324 -22.21 -23.98 -6.02
N GLU A 325 -22.58 -22.97 -6.79
CA GLU A 325 -21.67 -21.88 -7.13
C GLU A 325 -21.37 -20.99 -5.91
N PHE A 326 -22.35 -20.73 -5.06
CA PHE A 326 -22.17 -19.93 -3.85
C PHE A 326 -21.22 -20.59 -2.85
N LYS A 327 -21.22 -21.93 -2.76
CA LYS A 327 -20.25 -22.69 -1.92
C LYS A 327 -18.79 -22.40 -2.30
N LYS A 328 -18.51 -22.01 -3.55
CA LYS A 328 -17.16 -21.68 -4.00
C LYS A 328 -16.60 -20.36 -3.40
N ILE A 329 -17.45 -19.51 -2.81
CA ILE A 329 -17.07 -18.22 -2.26
C ILE A 329 -17.49 -18.00 -0.80
N GLY A 330 -18.28 -18.92 -0.24
CA GLY A 330 -18.74 -18.77 1.12
C GLY A 330 -19.58 -19.96 1.62
N ARG A 331 -19.99 -19.85 2.86
CA ARG A 331 -20.78 -20.87 3.55
C ARG A 331 -22.23 -20.81 3.11
N VAL A 332 -22.80 -21.96 2.75
CA VAL A 332 -24.20 -22.10 2.35
C VAL A 332 -24.96 -22.93 3.38
N THR A 333 -26.07 -22.38 3.87
CA THR A 333 -27.05 -23.05 4.71
C THR A 333 -28.39 -23.03 3.98
N ALA A 334 -28.97 -24.23 3.72
CA ALA A 334 -30.21 -24.32 2.97
C ALA A 334 -31.00 -25.59 3.42
N PRO A 335 -32.33 -25.63 3.18
CA PRO A 335 -33.13 -26.84 3.35
C PRO A 335 -32.55 -28.01 2.55
N GLU A 336 -32.60 -29.24 3.12
CA GLU A 336 -31.97 -30.43 2.54
C GLU A 336 -32.37 -30.69 1.08
N ARG A 337 -33.61 -30.41 0.72
CA ARG A 337 -34.14 -30.56 -0.66
C ARG A 337 -33.49 -29.64 -1.71
N LEU A 338 -32.79 -28.58 -1.29
CA LEU A 338 -32.06 -27.67 -2.16
C LEU A 338 -30.56 -28.01 -2.22
N LEU A 339 -30.08 -28.87 -1.31
CA LEU A 339 -28.68 -29.29 -1.30
C LEU A 339 -28.52 -30.42 -2.32
N ILE A 340 -27.86 -30.11 -3.44
CA ILE A 340 -27.46 -31.13 -4.40
C ILE A 340 -26.30 -31.88 -3.76
N HIS A 341 -26.57 -33.15 -3.32
CA HIS A 341 -25.50 -34.07 -2.98
C HIS A 341 -24.80 -34.47 -4.29
N ASP A 342 -23.45 -34.40 -4.32
CA ASP A 342 -22.68 -34.85 -5.48
C ASP A 342 -23.14 -36.22 -5.93
N PHE A 343 -23.79 -36.28 -7.07
CA PHE A 343 -24.00 -37.57 -7.73
C PHE A 343 -22.65 -37.95 -8.33
N THR A 344 -21.94 -38.85 -7.68
CA THR A 344 -20.92 -39.65 -8.36
C THR A 344 -21.64 -40.41 -9.46
N VAL A 345 -21.38 -40.00 -10.69
CA VAL A 345 -21.77 -40.83 -11.85
C VAL A 345 -20.75 -41.95 -11.91
N ASP A 346 -21.19 -43.14 -11.53
CA ASP A 346 -20.45 -44.39 -11.76
C ASP A 346 -20.27 -44.67 -13.27
#